data_26d95ada1d2b6894687773c88e095088
#
_entry.id   26d95ada1d2b6894687773c88e095088
#
_cell.length_a   1.000
_cell.length_b   1.000
_cell.length_c   1.000
_cell.angle_alpha   90.00
_cell.angle_beta   90.00
_cell.angle_gamma   90.00
#
_symmetry.space_group_name_H-M   'P 1'
#
loop_
_entity.id
_entity.type
_entity.pdbx_description
1 polymer ?
#
loop_
_entity_poly.entity_id
_entity_poly.type
_entity_poly.pdbx_seq_one_letter_code
_entity_poly.pdbx_strand_id
1 'polypeptide(L)'
;MNLSQSRIPVKIKNDKFKDRRGYFQEIYLKKKLNLKIKFTAIAYSKKKVIRGLHFQLKNKQSKLIYVSNGKILDVAVNLKKNSKNFGKIFKYVLKEGDILFIPSFFAHGYECLSKKSTVLYHLEKYRDSKSESGISFNDKILNIKWVTKNPIVSKRDKSHISFEEFVKKYKGL
;
A
#
# COMPACT_ATOMS: atom_id res chain seq x y z
N MET A 1 17.19 -10.95 2.21
CA MET A 1 16.86 -9.49 2.32
C MET A 1 16.10 -9.27 3.62
N ASN A 2 16.54 -8.39 4.50
CA ASN A 2 15.80 -8.12 5.75
C ASN A 2 14.84 -6.92 5.55
N LEU A 3 13.62 -7.19 5.10
CA LEU A 3 12.63 -6.16 4.82
C LEU A 3 12.13 -5.45 6.08
N SER A 4 12.18 -6.10 7.26
CA SER A 4 11.71 -5.48 8.51
C SER A 4 12.51 -4.22 8.90
N GLN A 5 13.72 -4.06 8.37
CA GLN A 5 14.58 -2.89 8.59
C GLN A 5 14.45 -1.82 7.48
N SER A 6 13.65 -2.08 6.44
CA SER A 6 13.51 -1.12 5.35
C SER A 6 12.87 0.18 5.81
N ARG A 7 13.45 1.30 5.38
CA ARG A 7 12.97 2.66 5.68
C ARG A 7 12.14 3.27 4.54
N ILE A 8 12.07 2.58 3.41
CA ILE A 8 11.32 2.98 2.21
C ILE A 8 10.59 1.77 1.62
N PRO A 9 9.54 1.97 0.82
CA PRO A 9 8.94 0.89 0.05
C PRO A 9 9.94 0.23 -0.90
N VAL A 10 9.86 -1.10 -1.04
CA VAL A 10 10.81 -1.90 -1.84
C VAL A 10 10.05 -2.78 -2.82
N LYS A 11 10.23 -2.55 -4.11
CA LYS A 11 9.76 -3.48 -5.15
C LYS A 11 10.67 -4.72 -5.14
N ILE A 12 10.07 -5.89 -4.96
CA ILE A 12 10.79 -7.16 -4.83
C ILE A 12 10.87 -7.81 -6.20
N LYS A 13 12.09 -8.06 -6.66
CA LYS A 13 12.30 -8.91 -7.83
C LYS A 13 12.03 -10.36 -7.45
N ASN A 14 11.12 -11.00 -8.15
CA ASN A 14 10.75 -12.39 -7.92
C ASN A 14 10.57 -13.14 -9.24
N ASP A 15 11.03 -14.38 -9.27
CA ASP A 15 11.06 -15.17 -10.49
C ASP A 15 9.69 -15.80 -10.78
N LYS A 16 9.36 -15.89 -12.06
CA LYS A 16 8.23 -16.65 -12.60
C LYS A 16 8.77 -17.84 -13.35
N PHE A 17 8.48 -19.03 -12.89
CA PHE A 17 8.82 -20.29 -13.55
C PHE A 17 7.75 -20.61 -14.58
N LYS A 18 8.05 -20.38 -15.84
CA LYS A 18 7.10 -20.52 -16.97
C LYS A 18 7.24 -21.86 -17.65
N ASP A 19 6.10 -22.46 -18.02
CA ASP A 19 6.01 -23.62 -18.92
C ASP A 19 4.78 -23.50 -19.82
N ARG A 20 4.43 -24.58 -20.56
CA ARG A 20 3.26 -24.61 -21.47
C ARG A 20 1.91 -24.42 -20.76
N ARG A 21 1.83 -24.60 -19.45
CA ARG A 21 0.62 -24.44 -18.63
C ARG A 21 0.44 -23.01 -18.12
N GLY A 22 1.48 -22.17 -18.16
CA GLY A 22 1.49 -20.81 -17.62
C GLY A 22 2.73 -20.51 -16.79
N TYR A 23 2.56 -20.12 -15.52
CA TYR A 23 3.69 -19.89 -14.62
C TYR A 23 3.38 -20.27 -13.17
N PHE A 24 4.43 -20.64 -12.46
CA PHE A 24 4.46 -20.74 -11.00
C PHE A 24 5.29 -19.56 -10.45
N GLN A 25 4.84 -18.93 -9.36
CA GLN A 25 5.54 -17.84 -8.72
C GLN A 25 5.42 -17.93 -7.19
N GLU A 26 6.56 -17.90 -6.50
CA GLU A 26 6.58 -17.84 -5.04
C GLU A 26 6.38 -16.39 -4.59
N ILE A 27 5.23 -16.05 -4.04
CA ILE A 27 4.89 -14.69 -3.62
C ILE A 27 5.60 -14.33 -2.31
N TYR A 28 5.64 -15.28 -1.38
CA TYR A 28 6.22 -15.09 -0.06
C TYR A 28 7.01 -16.30 0.39
N LEU A 29 8.28 -16.07 0.72
CA LEU A 29 9.16 -17.04 1.36
C LEU A 29 9.70 -16.46 2.67
N LYS A 30 9.28 -17.01 3.81
CA LYS A 30 9.71 -16.54 5.13
C LYS A 30 11.23 -16.47 5.26
N LYS A 31 11.97 -17.52 4.80
CA LYS A 31 13.44 -17.57 4.81
C LYS A 31 14.11 -16.46 4.00
N LYS A 32 13.45 -15.95 2.95
CA LYS A 32 14.00 -14.92 2.03
C LYS A 32 13.63 -13.51 2.48
N LEU A 33 12.39 -13.29 2.94
CA LEU A 33 11.84 -11.96 3.22
C LEU A 33 11.81 -11.62 4.72
N ASN A 34 11.88 -12.64 5.59
CA ASN A 34 11.86 -12.52 7.05
C ASN A 34 10.71 -11.67 7.62
N LEU A 35 9.52 -11.81 7.03
CA LEU A 35 8.30 -11.16 7.50
C LEU A 35 7.49 -12.14 8.37
N LYS A 36 6.79 -11.61 9.39
CA LYS A 36 5.92 -12.38 10.28
C LYS A 36 4.45 -12.19 9.88
N ILE A 37 4.07 -12.72 8.71
CA ILE A 37 2.71 -12.59 8.18
C ILE A 37 1.70 -13.24 9.12
N LYS A 38 0.67 -12.49 9.51
CA LYS A 38 -0.43 -12.93 10.39
C LYS A 38 -1.67 -13.31 9.61
N PHE A 39 -1.98 -12.58 8.53
CA PHE A 39 -3.11 -12.90 7.67
C PHE A 39 -2.92 -12.35 6.27
N THR A 40 -3.72 -12.85 5.35
CA THR A 40 -3.78 -12.37 3.97
C THR A 40 -5.19 -11.89 3.66
N ALA A 41 -5.29 -10.74 3.00
CA ALA A 41 -6.53 -10.19 2.51
C ALA A 41 -6.46 -9.97 1.01
N ILE A 42 -7.60 -9.97 0.34
CA ILE A 42 -7.74 -9.72 -1.09
C ILE A 42 -8.63 -8.51 -1.33
N ALA A 43 -8.24 -7.65 -2.25
CA ALA A 43 -9.04 -6.52 -2.70
C ALA A 43 -9.25 -6.60 -4.22
N TYR A 44 -10.51 -6.62 -4.62
CA TYR A 44 -10.92 -6.46 -6.02
C TYR A 44 -11.34 -5.03 -6.27
N SER A 45 -10.90 -4.43 -7.38
CA SER A 45 -11.22 -3.06 -7.76
C SER A 45 -11.51 -2.95 -9.25
N LYS A 46 -12.55 -2.17 -9.59
CA LYS A 46 -12.86 -1.75 -10.96
C LYS A 46 -11.96 -0.57 -11.36
N LYS A 47 -11.85 -0.27 -12.65
CA LYS A 47 -11.13 0.90 -13.18
C LYS A 47 -11.57 2.19 -12.48
N LYS A 48 -10.63 3.10 -12.24
CA LYS A 48 -10.81 4.40 -11.55
C LYS A 48 -11.08 4.29 -10.05
N VAL A 49 -11.12 3.09 -9.46
CA VAL A 49 -11.24 2.96 -7.99
C VAL A 49 -9.94 3.41 -7.35
N ILE A 50 -10.04 4.32 -6.38
CA ILE A 50 -8.97 4.64 -5.43
C ILE A 50 -9.35 4.10 -4.06
N ARG A 51 -8.41 3.45 -3.39
CA ARG A 51 -8.50 3.01 -1.99
C ARG A 51 -7.36 3.63 -1.21
N GLY A 52 -7.66 4.26 -0.10
CA GLY A 52 -6.64 4.85 0.77
C GLY A 52 -6.84 6.36 1.00
N LEU A 53 -5.85 6.99 1.60
CA LEU A 53 -4.59 6.43 2.11
C LEU A 53 -4.75 5.92 3.53
N HIS A 54 -4.51 4.64 3.78
CA HIS A 54 -4.79 4.00 5.08
C HIS A 54 -3.52 3.76 5.91
N PHE A 55 -3.62 3.96 7.22
CA PHE A 55 -2.62 3.60 8.21
C PHE A 55 -3.28 3.19 9.54
N GLN A 56 -2.51 2.60 10.46
CA GLN A 56 -2.94 2.34 11.84
C GLN A 56 -2.04 3.12 12.81
N LEU A 57 -2.65 3.77 13.80
CA LEU A 57 -1.94 4.50 14.85
C LEU A 57 -1.27 3.54 15.84
N LYS A 58 -2.03 2.53 16.29
CA LYS A 58 -1.55 1.40 17.06
C LYS A 58 -1.43 0.19 16.13
N ASN A 59 -0.67 -0.82 16.55
CA ASN A 59 -0.49 -2.05 15.75
C ASN A 59 -0.11 -1.77 14.28
N LYS A 60 0.81 -0.83 14.08
CA LYS A 60 1.24 -0.38 12.74
C LYS A 60 1.57 -1.57 11.85
N GLN A 61 0.99 -1.62 10.66
CA GLN A 61 1.08 -2.75 9.76
C GLN A 61 2.06 -2.47 8.61
N SER A 62 3.11 -3.26 8.51
CA SER A 62 3.80 -3.43 7.23
C SER A 62 2.95 -4.29 6.29
N LYS A 63 3.10 -4.06 5.01
CA LYS A 63 2.29 -4.71 3.97
C LYS A 63 3.21 -5.28 2.89
N LEU A 64 3.01 -6.55 2.55
CA LEU A 64 3.54 -7.11 1.32
C LEU A 64 2.39 -7.18 0.32
N ILE A 65 2.48 -6.37 -0.73
CA ILE A 65 1.47 -6.23 -1.78
C ILE A 65 1.84 -7.13 -2.95
N TYR A 66 0.88 -7.89 -3.45
CA TYR A 66 1.01 -8.67 -4.68
C TYR A 66 -0.15 -8.36 -5.62
N VAL A 67 0.15 -7.98 -6.85
CA VAL A 67 -0.87 -7.78 -7.89
C VAL A 67 -1.09 -9.09 -8.61
N SER A 68 -2.19 -9.78 -8.30
CA SER A 68 -2.52 -11.07 -8.93
C SER A 68 -3.22 -10.93 -10.27
N ASN A 69 -3.82 -9.77 -10.53
CA ASN A 69 -4.41 -9.46 -11.83
C ASN A 69 -4.49 -7.94 -12.04
N GLY A 70 -4.27 -7.50 -13.29
CA GLY A 70 -4.44 -6.12 -13.70
C GLY A 70 -3.22 -5.23 -13.45
N LYS A 71 -3.49 -3.91 -13.31
CA LYS A 71 -2.46 -2.88 -13.17
C LYS A 71 -2.96 -1.80 -12.19
N ILE A 72 -2.08 -1.35 -11.31
CA ILE A 72 -2.39 -0.31 -10.33
C ILE A 72 -1.30 0.77 -10.30
N LEU A 73 -1.65 1.98 -9.86
CA LEU A 73 -0.73 2.97 -9.34
C LEU A 73 -0.77 2.87 -7.82
N ASP A 74 0.27 2.31 -7.24
CA ASP A 74 0.45 2.19 -5.79
C ASP A 74 1.12 3.44 -5.24
N VAL A 75 0.62 3.94 -4.10
CA VAL A 75 1.09 5.18 -3.47
C VAL A 75 1.31 4.94 -1.99
N ALA A 76 2.51 5.26 -1.52
CA ALA A 76 2.89 5.19 -0.12
C ALA A 76 3.46 6.53 0.34
N VAL A 77 2.93 7.09 1.44
CA VAL A 77 3.35 8.36 2.04
C VAL A 77 4.04 8.09 3.36
N ASN A 78 5.26 8.57 3.50
CA ASN A 78 6.04 8.39 4.73
C ASN A 78 5.49 9.24 5.87
N LEU A 79 5.00 8.60 6.93
CA LEU A 79 4.49 9.25 8.14
C LEU A 79 5.40 9.06 9.36
N LYS A 80 6.60 8.49 9.18
CA LYS A 80 7.53 8.24 10.28
C LYS A 80 8.00 9.54 10.90
N LYS A 81 7.65 9.76 12.18
CA LYS A 81 8.11 10.91 12.99
C LYS A 81 9.64 11.05 12.92
N ASN A 82 10.12 12.28 12.84
CA ASN A 82 11.56 12.61 12.80
C ASN A 82 12.32 11.99 11.61
N SER A 83 11.63 11.55 10.56
CA SER A 83 12.26 11.07 9.34
C SER A 83 12.56 12.25 8.42
N LYS A 84 13.77 12.29 7.84
CA LYS A 84 14.10 13.24 6.77
C LYS A 84 13.21 13.11 5.52
N ASN A 85 12.50 11.98 5.41
CA ASN A 85 11.56 11.70 4.35
C ASN A 85 10.09 11.83 4.82
N PHE A 86 9.81 12.50 5.94
CA PHE A 86 8.43 12.74 6.39
C PHE A 86 7.61 13.46 5.31
N GLY A 87 6.41 12.98 5.02
CA GLY A 87 5.56 13.49 3.95
C GLY A 87 5.98 13.08 2.54
N LYS A 88 7.16 12.46 2.34
CA LYS A 88 7.62 12.03 1.01
C LYS A 88 6.70 10.96 0.45
N ILE A 89 6.33 11.14 -0.82
CA ILE A 89 5.46 10.24 -1.58
C ILE A 89 6.32 9.31 -2.43
N PHE A 90 6.00 8.02 -2.37
CA PHE A 90 6.56 6.99 -3.23
C PHE A 90 5.44 6.43 -4.10
N LYS A 91 5.68 6.37 -5.41
CA LYS A 91 4.72 5.89 -6.40
C LYS A 91 5.31 4.74 -7.22
N TYR A 92 4.53 3.69 -7.39
CA TYR A 92 4.92 2.52 -8.18
C TYR A 92 3.78 2.13 -9.11
N VAL A 93 4.08 2.00 -10.40
CA VAL A 93 3.15 1.33 -11.31
C VAL A 93 3.43 -0.17 -11.20
N LEU A 94 2.46 -0.91 -10.66
CA LEU A 94 2.54 -2.35 -10.48
C LEU A 94 1.58 -3.05 -11.43
N LYS A 95 2.04 -4.16 -11.98
CA LYS A 95 1.26 -5.04 -12.87
C LYS A 95 1.21 -6.45 -12.30
N GLU A 96 0.44 -7.30 -12.91
CA GLU A 96 0.32 -8.72 -12.56
C GLU A 96 1.69 -9.39 -12.33
N GLY A 97 1.85 -10.00 -11.16
CA GLY A 97 3.07 -10.64 -10.70
C GLY A 97 4.04 -9.73 -9.96
N ASP A 98 3.81 -8.41 -9.92
CA ASP A 98 4.66 -7.49 -9.17
C ASP A 98 4.39 -7.60 -7.66
N ILE A 99 5.48 -7.47 -6.88
CA ILE A 99 5.47 -7.50 -5.42
C ILE A 99 6.08 -6.22 -4.89
N LEU A 100 5.41 -5.57 -3.92
CA LEU A 100 5.90 -4.38 -3.23
C LEU A 100 5.80 -4.57 -1.72
N PHE A 101 6.91 -4.35 -1.01
CA PHE A 101 6.89 -4.24 0.45
C PHE A 101 6.74 -2.77 0.86
N ILE A 102 5.85 -2.50 1.82
CA ILE A 102 5.60 -1.17 2.38
C ILE A 102 5.81 -1.24 3.89
N PRO A 103 6.74 -0.45 4.47
CA PRO A 103 6.98 -0.42 5.91
C PRO A 103 5.76 0.09 6.70
N SER A 104 5.69 -0.25 7.98
CA SER A 104 4.52 -0.04 8.83
C SER A 104 4.16 1.44 9.12
N PHE A 105 5.08 2.35 8.91
CA PHE A 105 4.89 3.80 9.16
C PHE A 105 4.50 4.58 7.89
N PHE A 106 3.95 3.91 6.90
CA PHE A 106 3.43 4.55 5.70
C PHE A 106 1.90 4.57 5.68
N ALA A 107 1.32 5.72 5.27
CA ALA A 107 -0.02 5.72 4.72
C ALA A 107 0.03 5.12 3.31
N HIS A 108 -0.90 4.22 3.01
CA HIS A 108 -0.89 3.46 1.78
C HIS A 108 -2.23 3.49 1.06
N GLY A 109 -2.18 3.61 -0.25
CA GLY A 109 -3.33 3.51 -1.12
C GLY A 109 -2.95 3.16 -2.54
N TYR A 110 -3.94 2.89 -3.38
CA TYR A 110 -3.70 2.64 -4.80
C TYR A 110 -4.88 3.05 -5.68
N GLU A 111 -4.60 3.32 -6.94
CA GLU A 111 -5.57 3.50 -8.01
C GLU A 111 -5.57 2.28 -8.96
N CYS A 112 -6.74 1.77 -9.32
CA CYS A 112 -6.88 0.73 -10.34
C CYS A 112 -6.83 1.35 -11.74
N LEU A 113 -5.76 1.03 -12.49
CA LEU A 113 -5.51 1.57 -13.84
C LEU A 113 -6.12 0.71 -14.96
N SER A 114 -6.24 -0.60 -14.77
CA SER A 114 -6.81 -1.54 -15.72
C SER A 114 -8.34 -1.62 -15.58
N LYS A 115 -9.03 -2.36 -16.48
CA LYS A 115 -10.48 -2.60 -16.40
C LYS A 115 -10.89 -3.14 -15.02
N LYS A 116 -10.04 -3.99 -14.45
CA LYS A 116 -10.14 -4.54 -13.08
C LYS A 116 -8.75 -4.83 -12.55
N SER A 117 -8.60 -4.87 -11.24
CA SER A 117 -7.38 -5.35 -10.57
C SER A 117 -7.73 -6.18 -9.34
N THR A 118 -6.88 -7.13 -9.04
CA THR A 118 -6.94 -7.95 -7.82
C THR A 118 -5.60 -7.85 -7.12
N VAL A 119 -5.63 -7.41 -5.86
CA VAL A 119 -4.45 -7.16 -5.04
C VAL A 119 -4.55 -7.99 -3.77
N LEU A 120 -3.51 -8.78 -3.50
CA LEU A 120 -3.35 -9.48 -2.23
C LEU A 120 -2.47 -8.64 -1.29
N TYR A 121 -2.86 -8.64 -0.03
CA TYR A 121 -2.14 -8.02 1.08
C TYR A 121 -1.72 -9.09 2.06
N HIS A 122 -0.44 -9.27 2.26
CA HIS A 122 0.09 -10.08 3.36
C HIS A 122 0.53 -9.14 4.48
N LEU A 123 -0.05 -9.29 5.65
CA LEU A 123 -0.01 -8.32 6.75
C LEU A 123 0.60 -8.93 8.01
N GLU A 124 1.53 -8.20 8.66
CA GLU A 124 2.25 -8.67 9.85
C GLU A 124 1.51 -8.40 11.17
N LYS A 125 0.47 -7.57 11.16
CA LYS A 125 -0.39 -7.28 12.33
C LYS A 125 -1.85 -7.39 11.95
N TYR A 126 -2.69 -7.77 12.91
CA TYR A 126 -4.13 -7.75 12.70
C TYR A 126 -4.65 -6.34 12.50
N ARG A 127 -5.79 -6.26 11.83
CA ARG A 127 -6.50 -5.01 11.67
C ARG A 127 -7.03 -4.54 13.03
N ASP A 128 -6.73 -3.30 13.37
CA ASP A 128 -7.26 -2.61 14.54
C ASP A 128 -8.20 -1.49 14.07
N SER A 129 -9.48 -1.78 14.01
CA SER A 129 -10.50 -0.86 13.52
C SER A 129 -10.62 0.41 14.35
N LYS A 130 -10.25 0.37 15.65
CA LYS A 130 -10.27 1.52 16.56
C LYS A 130 -9.10 2.47 16.33
N SER A 131 -7.99 1.99 15.81
CA SER A 131 -6.80 2.80 15.51
C SER A 131 -6.55 3.00 14.01
N GLU A 132 -7.39 2.40 13.16
CA GLU A 132 -7.31 2.58 11.71
C GLU A 132 -7.81 3.98 11.33
N SER A 133 -7.00 4.69 10.58
CA SER A 133 -7.27 6.03 10.08
C SER A 133 -6.74 6.19 8.64
N GLY A 134 -6.90 7.38 8.08
CA GLY A 134 -6.41 7.67 6.74
C GLY A 134 -6.17 9.15 6.52
N ILE A 135 -5.42 9.44 5.45
CA ILE A 135 -5.25 10.78 4.89
C ILE A 135 -6.03 10.86 3.60
N SER A 136 -6.67 12.00 3.37
CA SER A 136 -7.46 12.26 2.17
C SER A 136 -6.64 11.97 0.90
N PHE A 137 -7.21 11.20 -0.03
CA PHE A 137 -6.55 10.85 -1.29
C PHE A 137 -6.28 12.08 -2.18
N ASN A 138 -7.09 13.15 -2.03
CA ASN A 138 -6.98 14.41 -2.76
C ASN A 138 -6.40 15.56 -1.90
N ASP A 139 -5.62 15.22 -0.87
CA ASP A 139 -4.96 16.18 -0.01
C ASP A 139 -4.14 17.21 -0.81
N LYS A 140 -4.33 18.50 -0.49
CA LYS A 140 -3.73 19.61 -1.24
C LYS A 140 -2.21 19.73 -1.01
N ILE A 141 -1.73 19.40 0.19
CA ILE A 141 -0.30 19.47 0.54
C ILE A 141 0.44 18.31 -0.10
N LEU A 142 -0.08 17.09 0.03
CA LEU A 142 0.51 15.92 -0.61
C LEU A 142 0.41 15.99 -2.14
N ASN A 143 -0.66 16.60 -2.67
CA ASN A 143 -0.87 16.83 -4.10
C ASN A 143 -0.55 15.59 -4.97
N ILE A 144 -1.07 14.43 -4.56
CA ILE A 144 -0.85 13.17 -5.25
C ILE A 144 -1.46 13.23 -6.65
N LYS A 145 -0.63 13.05 -7.66
CA LYS A 145 -1.09 13.01 -9.06
C LYS A 145 -1.61 11.61 -9.37
N TRP A 146 -2.89 11.39 -9.16
CA TRP A 146 -3.61 10.21 -9.62
C TRP A 146 -3.83 10.29 -11.14
N VAL A 147 -4.05 9.16 -11.80
CA VAL A 147 -4.26 9.12 -13.26
C VAL A 147 -5.68 9.54 -13.63
N THR A 148 -6.67 9.10 -12.85
CA THR A 148 -8.07 9.46 -13.11
C THR A 148 -8.45 10.82 -12.53
N LYS A 149 -9.22 11.62 -13.30
CA LYS A 149 -9.80 12.88 -12.84
C LYS A 149 -11.07 12.68 -12.00
N ASN A 150 -11.81 11.59 -12.24
CA ASN A 150 -13.08 11.28 -11.57
C ASN A 150 -13.00 9.89 -10.91
N PRO A 151 -12.36 9.77 -9.73
CA PRO A 151 -12.18 8.48 -9.07
C PRO A 151 -13.46 7.97 -8.40
N ILE A 152 -13.57 6.65 -8.34
CA ILE A 152 -14.55 5.96 -7.50
C ILE A 152 -13.90 5.73 -6.14
N VAL A 153 -14.44 6.38 -5.10
CA VAL A 153 -13.88 6.35 -3.74
C VAL A 153 -15.00 6.04 -2.74
N SER A 154 -14.72 5.23 -1.74
CA SER A 154 -15.69 4.90 -0.69
C SER A 154 -16.08 6.13 0.14
N LYS A 155 -17.27 6.11 0.78
CA LYS A 155 -17.68 7.19 1.71
C LYS A 155 -16.63 7.38 2.82
N ARG A 156 -16.12 6.28 3.37
CA ARG A 156 -15.08 6.29 4.40
C ARG A 156 -13.78 6.97 3.91
N ASP A 157 -13.28 6.61 2.72
CA ASP A 157 -12.03 7.17 2.21
C ASP A 157 -12.15 8.65 1.86
N LYS A 158 -13.38 9.10 1.52
CA LYS A 158 -13.69 10.54 1.32
C LYS A 158 -13.70 11.34 2.61
N SER A 159 -13.96 10.72 3.76
CA SER A 159 -14.02 11.38 5.08
C SER A 159 -12.69 11.37 5.83
N HIS A 160 -11.61 10.91 5.22
CA HIS A 160 -10.29 10.95 5.83
C HIS A 160 -9.79 12.37 6.02
N ILE A 161 -9.01 12.58 7.09
CA ILE A 161 -8.45 13.88 7.46
C ILE A 161 -7.40 14.37 6.43
N SER A 162 -7.13 15.67 6.42
CA SER A 162 -6.03 16.23 5.65
C SER A 162 -4.67 15.85 6.24
N PHE A 163 -3.60 15.98 5.46
CA PHE A 163 -2.24 15.78 5.95
C PHE A 163 -1.87 16.81 7.02
N GLU A 164 -2.34 18.04 6.89
CA GLU A 164 -2.15 19.10 7.89
C GLU A 164 -2.79 18.73 9.24
N GLU A 165 -4.05 18.28 9.22
CA GLU A 165 -4.74 17.80 10.42
C GLU A 165 -4.04 16.60 11.05
N PHE A 166 -3.54 15.65 10.21
CA PHE A 166 -2.74 14.54 10.69
C PHE A 166 -1.49 15.02 11.44
N VAL A 167 -0.76 15.99 10.87
CA VAL A 167 0.46 16.55 11.50
C VAL A 167 0.13 17.26 12.81
N LYS A 168 -0.90 18.09 12.83
CA LYS A 168 -1.35 18.79 14.05
C LYS A 168 -1.73 17.80 15.17
N LYS A 169 -2.48 16.75 14.83
CA LYS A 169 -3.05 15.80 15.81
C LYS A 169 -2.05 14.74 16.28
N TYR A 170 -1.22 14.19 15.39
CA TYR A 170 -0.41 13.01 15.69
C TYR A 170 1.10 13.25 15.60
N LYS A 171 1.54 14.33 14.98
CA LYS A 171 2.96 14.68 14.79
C LYS A 171 3.79 13.57 14.08
N GLY A 172 3.14 12.61 13.48
CA GLY A 172 3.74 11.43 12.80
C GLY A 172 3.39 10.09 13.47
N LEU A 173 3.87 8.98 12.86
CA LEU A 173 3.72 7.60 13.33
C LEU A 173 4.98 7.09 14.02
#